data_0fe4c23effaa6714dcec78027be24db9
#
_entry.id   0fe4c23effaa6714dcec78027be24db9
#
_cell.length_a   1.000
_cell.length_b   1.000
_cell.length_c   1.000
_cell.angle_alpha   90.00
_cell.angle_beta   90.00
_cell.angle_gamma   90.00
#
_symmetry.space_group_name_H-M   'P 1'
#
loop_
_entity.id
_entity.type
_entity.pdbx_description
1 polymer ?
#
loop_
_entity_poly.entity_id
_entity_poly.type
_entity_poly.pdbx_seq_one_letter_code
_entity_poly.pdbx_strand_id
1 'polypeptide(L)'
;MTFDTNRKLALALALALPLLLAACGSGETAKPADEHGEEEEAGHAGEEGQITLTAEQIKVAGIALGRPTIGAAGAIQLPATIEGDPQATQAVSAAIGGRIVALNRNFGQSVGRGQTLAIIESREAAQLQGEVEASRARLALASSNLAREERLFAQRVSPEQDVIAARTAATEARIAYRLAQQQVSAAGGGGGQLNRIAITAPISGQVISRSAVLGQTVAADAELYRIANLSSVSLALNLQPADAGRIRPGAPVSVSAPGRLASGKISFVSPALDPATRLVPAVAMLDNRAGQWRVGEAVTASITLAGDGGESVVSVPATAIQTVEGKSVVFVRTKKGFQAVPVVLGDRAGANMIVRSGLKGNEQIAISNSFALKAELGKGEAAHED
;
A
#
# COMPACT_ATOMS: atom_id res chain seq x y z
N MET A 1 -40.34 -6.41 20.81
CA MET A 1 -40.10 -7.50 21.76
C MET A 1 -38.70 -7.29 22.34
N THR A 2 -38.73 -6.79 23.50
CA THR A 2 -37.72 -6.51 24.51
C THR A 2 -37.04 -7.76 25.04
N PHE A 3 -35.76 -7.66 25.41
CA PHE A 3 -35.04 -8.23 26.56
C PHE A 3 -33.56 -8.02 26.31
N ASP A 4 -32.86 -7.13 26.84
CA ASP A 4 -32.35 -6.73 28.17
C ASP A 4 -31.88 -7.91 29.04
N THR A 5 -30.62 -7.95 29.38
CA THR A 5 -30.14 -8.08 30.75
C THR A 5 -28.61 -8.18 30.86
N ASN A 6 -28.05 -7.14 31.48
CA ASN A 6 -26.84 -7.11 32.34
C ASN A 6 -26.57 -8.35 33.18
N ARG A 7 -25.28 -8.69 33.41
CA ARG A 7 -24.80 -8.98 34.77
C ARG A 7 -23.27 -8.85 34.90
N LYS A 8 -22.89 -7.87 35.67
CA LYS A 8 -21.62 -7.78 36.37
C LYS A 8 -21.55 -8.86 37.47
N LEU A 9 -20.37 -9.43 37.71
CA LEU A 9 -20.01 -9.80 39.08
C LEU A 9 -18.47 -9.75 39.24
N ALA A 10 -18.03 -8.88 40.08
CA ALA A 10 -16.73 -8.82 40.73
C ALA A 10 -16.76 -9.72 41.96
N LEU A 11 -15.67 -10.43 42.25
CA LEU A 11 -15.37 -10.83 43.62
C LEU A 11 -13.85 -10.91 43.83
N ALA A 12 -13.38 -10.10 44.76
CA ALA A 12 -12.08 -10.11 45.38
C ALA A 12 -12.11 -11.01 46.62
N LEU A 13 -10.97 -11.60 47.01
CA LEU A 13 -10.54 -11.88 48.40
C LEU A 13 -9.23 -12.69 48.31
N ALA A 14 -8.08 -12.21 48.68
CA ALA A 14 -7.52 -11.85 49.98
C ALA A 14 -6.83 -13.04 50.71
N LEU A 15 -5.57 -12.77 51.06
CA LEU A 15 -4.86 -13.13 52.30
C LEU A 15 -4.36 -14.55 52.52
N ALA A 16 -3.04 -14.75 52.65
CA ALA A 16 -2.39 -15.13 53.89
C ALA A 16 -0.87 -15.33 53.74
N LEU A 17 -0.14 -14.58 54.54
CA LEU A 17 1.22 -14.77 55.03
C LEU A 17 1.11 -15.63 56.31
N PRO A 18 2.09 -16.46 56.77
CA PRO A 18 3.12 -16.04 57.70
C PRO A 18 4.48 -16.71 57.48
N LEU A 19 5.60 -16.10 57.70
CA LEU A 19 6.40 -15.74 58.90
C LEU A 19 7.03 -16.88 59.70
N LEU A 20 8.35 -16.65 60.05
CA LEU A 20 9.18 -17.17 61.15
C LEU A 20 10.00 -18.43 60.84
N LEU A 21 11.25 -18.63 61.30
CA LEU A 21 12.19 -18.07 62.27
C LEU A 21 13.60 -18.51 61.91
N ALA A 22 14.61 -17.74 61.90
CA ALA A 22 15.64 -17.42 62.88
C ALA A 22 16.33 -18.63 63.59
N ALA A 23 17.66 -18.73 63.39
CA ALA A 23 18.56 -19.10 64.49
C ALA A 23 20.00 -18.74 64.16
N CYS A 24 20.57 -18.01 65.05
CA CYS A 24 21.92 -17.58 65.31
C CYS A 24 22.91 -18.71 65.53
N GLY A 25 24.19 -18.43 65.32
CA GLY A 25 25.31 -19.19 65.84
C GLY A 25 26.62 -18.47 65.64
N SER A 26 27.05 -17.71 66.61
CA SER A 26 28.28 -17.01 66.76
C SER A 26 29.51 -17.90 67.00
N GLY A 27 30.71 -17.43 66.64
CA GLY A 27 31.96 -18.08 67.03
C GLY A 27 33.19 -17.40 66.44
N GLU A 28 33.76 -16.54 67.16
CA GLU A 28 34.98 -15.75 67.19
C GLU A 28 36.27 -16.64 67.16
N THR A 29 37.33 -16.29 66.47
CA THR A 29 38.63 -15.77 66.96
C THR A 29 39.81 -16.09 66.03
N ALA A 30 40.58 -14.99 65.76
CA ALA A 30 42.05 -14.87 65.72
C ALA A 30 42.87 -15.40 64.53
N LYS A 31 43.57 -14.42 63.97
CA LYS A 31 44.80 -14.41 63.15
C LYS A 31 46.00 -15.12 63.81
N PRO A 32 47.12 -15.49 63.12
CA PRO A 32 47.92 -14.52 62.30
C PRO A 32 48.55 -15.07 60.99
N ALA A 33 48.95 -14.13 60.19
CA ALA A 33 49.94 -14.00 59.15
C ALA A 33 50.88 -15.17 58.77
N ASP A 34 50.98 -15.39 57.45
CA ASP A 34 52.28 -15.50 56.76
C ASP A 34 52.09 -15.11 55.29
N GLU A 35 53.00 -14.26 54.83
CA GLU A 35 53.21 -13.79 53.47
C GLU A 35 53.69 -14.90 52.58
N HIS A 36 53.03 -15.14 51.44
CA HIS A 36 53.67 -15.54 50.21
C HIS A 36 52.91 -14.92 49.04
N GLY A 37 53.63 -14.06 48.29
CA GLY A 37 53.13 -13.46 47.06
C GLY A 37 52.85 -14.54 46.03
N GLU A 38 51.61 -14.54 45.55
CA GLU A 38 51.28 -15.10 44.26
C GLU A 38 50.96 -13.95 43.34
N GLU A 39 51.82 -13.81 42.32
CA GLU A 39 51.58 -12.94 41.17
C GLU A 39 50.25 -13.33 40.55
N GLU A 40 49.29 -12.42 40.54
CA GLU A 40 48.12 -12.51 39.69
C GLU A 40 48.56 -12.56 38.22
N GLU A 41 48.61 -13.74 37.64
CA GLU A 41 48.48 -13.89 36.19
C GLU A 41 47.15 -13.27 35.77
N ALA A 42 47.22 -12.00 35.38
CA ALA A 42 46.17 -11.39 34.58
C ALA A 42 46.05 -12.16 33.28
N GLY A 43 45.00 -12.98 33.22
CA GLY A 43 44.68 -13.80 32.06
C GLY A 43 44.71 -12.96 30.79
N HIS A 44 45.60 -13.29 29.91
CA HIS A 44 45.66 -12.87 28.49
C HIS A 44 44.47 -13.50 27.73
N ALA A 45 43.25 -13.08 28.02
CA ALA A 45 42.09 -13.33 27.19
C ALA A 45 42.00 -12.13 26.21
N GLY A 46 42.69 -12.16 25.06
CA GLY A 46 42.57 -11.04 24.15
C GLY A 46 43.36 -10.96 22.86
N GLU A 47 44.08 -11.99 22.44
CA GLU A 47 44.89 -11.89 21.20
C GLU A 47 44.50 -12.87 20.06
N GLU A 48 43.59 -13.79 20.28
CA GLU A 48 43.11 -14.64 19.19
C GLU A 48 42.22 -13.85 18.22
N GLY A 49 42.61 -13.85 16.94
CA GLY A 49 41.86 -13.22 15.85
C GLY A 49 42.26 -11.77 15.51
N GLN A 50 43.32 -11.22 16.08
CA GLN A 50 43.81 -9.87 15.79
C GLN A 50 44.90 -9.85 14.72
N ILE A 51 44.73 -9.00 13.70
CA ILE A 51 45.67 -8.80 12.60
C ILE A 51 46.22 -7.37 12.68
N THR A 52 47.53 -7.21 12.88
CA THR A 52 48.16 -5.89 12.89
C THR A 52 48.57 -5.50 11.48
N LEU A 53 47.98 -4.43 10.93
CA LEU A 53 48.28 -3.89 9.61
C LEU A 53 48.31 -2.37 9.65
N THR A 54 49.37 -1.81 9.05
CA THR A 54 49.47 -0.36 8.85
C THR A 54 48.50 0.13 7.76
N ALA A 55 48.19 1.43 7.75
CA ALA A 55 47.32 2.01 6.74
C ALA A 55 47.85 1.86 5.32
N GLU A 56 49.17 1.84 5.16
CA GLU A 56 49.83 1.61 3.85
C GLU A 56 49.66 0.16 3.37
N GLN A 57 49.85 -0.81 4.27
CA GLN A 57 49.64 -2.23 3.96
C GLN A 57 48.21 -2.54 3.58
N ILE A 58 47.20 -1.91 4.25
CA ILE A 58 45.78 -2.05 3.93
C ILE A 58 45.50 -1.54 2.51
N LYS A 59 46.13 -0.40 2.15
CA LYS A 59 45.97 0.19 0.81
C LYS A 59 46.62 -0.67 -0.28
N VAL A 60 47.85 -1.16 -0.02
CA VAL A 60 48.56 -2.06 -0.94
C VAL A 60 47.82 -3.38 -1.12
N ALA A 61 47.24 -3.93 -0.04
CA ALA A 61 46.42 -5.14 -0.09
C ALA A 61 45.06 -4.91 -0.76
N GLY A 62 44.70 -3.70 -1.16
CA GLY A 62 43.46 -3.37 -1.84
C GLY A 62 42.20 -3.65 -1.00
N ILE A 63 42.30 -3.59 0.34
CA ILE A 63 41.20 -3.84 1.24
C ILE A 63 40.31 -2.61 1.27
N ALA A 64 39.07 -2.75 0.76
CA ALA A 64 38.07 -1.68 0.86
C ALA A 64 37.35 -1.77 2.20
N LEU A 65 37.18 -0.59 2.85
CA LEU A 65 36.46 -0.46 4.10
C LEU A 65 35.04 0.08 3.83
N GLY A 66 34.08 -0.44 4.55
CA GLY A 66 32.71 0.04 4.53
C GLY A 66 32.07 -0.11 5.90
N ARG A 67 30.83 0.34 6.01
CA ARG A 67 30.01 0.11 7.20
C ARG A 67 28.92 -0.90 6.87
N PRO A 68 28.53 -1.76 7.82
CA PRO A 68 27.32 -2.54 7.70
C PRO A 68 26.13 -1.64 7.40
N THR A 69 25.16 -2.12 6.67
CA THR A 69 23.90 -1.41 6.47
C THR A 69 22.95 -1.82 7.59
N ILE A 70 22.49 -0.83 8.36
CA ILE A 70 21.48 -1.02 9.39
C ILE A 70 20.13 -0.75 8.72
N GLY A 71 19.23 -1.70 8.76
CA GLY A 71 17.90 -1.52 8.13
C GLY A 71 17.15 -2.81 7.90
N ALA A 72 16.37 -2.84 6.85
CA ALA A 72 15.45 -3.92 6.52
C ALA A 72 16.09 -5.30 6.45
N ALA A 73 15.39 -6.29 6.95
CA ALA A 73 15.77 -7.70 7.03
C ALA A 73 15.96 -8.42 5.67
N GLY A 74 16.15 -7.67 4.61
CA GLY A 74 16.30 -8.16 3.24
C GLY A 74 15.27 -7.56 2.28
N ALA A 75 15.47 -7.77 1.01
CA ALA A 75 14.51 -7.43 -0.03
C ALA A 75 14.19 -8.68 -0.86
N ILE A 76 12.91 -8.94 -1.05
CA ILE A 76 12.44 -10.00 -1.95
C ILE A 76 12.26 -9.40 -3.33
N GLN A 77 12.90 -9.98 -4.34
CA GLN A 77 12.67 -9.62 -5.73
C GLN A 77 11.75 -10.64 -6.39
N LEU A 78 10.71 -10.16 -7.06
CA LEU A 78 9.75 -10.99 -7.75
C LEU A 78 9.22 -10.29 -9.00
N PRO A 79 8.79 -11.06 -10.01
CA PRO A 79 8.10 -10.52 -11.15
C PRO A 79 6.72 -9.99 -10.73
N ALA A 80 6.31 -8.89 -11.34
CA ALA A 80 5.04 -8.25 -11.09
C ALA A 80 4.47 -7.68 -12.39
N THR A 81 3.17 -7.42 -12.39
CA THR A 81 2.48 -6.82 -13.53
C THR A 81 1.80 -5.53 -13.10
N ILE A 82 1.96 -4.50 -13.91
CA ILE A 82 1.21 -3.25 -13.73
C ILE A 82 -0.22 -3.47 -14.16
N GLU A 83 -1.18 -3.17 -13.29
CA GLU A 83 -2.61 -3.25 -13.56
C GLU A 83 -3.27 -1.89 -13.37
N GLY A 84 -4.43 -1.70 -14.02
CA GLY A 84 -5.29 -0.57 -13.72
C GLY A 84 -5.92 -0.74 -12.33
N ASP A 85 -6.06 0.35 -11.60
CA ASP A 85 -6.82 0.31 -10.36
C ASP A 85 -8.30 0.00 -10.68
N PRO A 86 -8.85 -1.13 -10.22
CA PRO A 86 -10.25 -1.49 -10.46
C PRO A 86 -11.23 -0.44 -9.94
N GLN A 87 -10.89 0.26 -8.86
CA GLN A 87 -11.72 1.31 -8.27
C GLN A 87 -11.65 2.63 -9.05
N ALA A 88 -10.59 2.82 -9.82
CA ALA A 88 -10.39 3.98 -10.67
C ALA A 88 -10.78 3.73 -12.14
N THR A 89 -11.38 2.59 -12.46
CA THR A 89 -11.85 2.22 -13.80
C THR A 89 -13.35 2.12 -13.81
N GLN A 90 -14.01 2.78 -14.77
CA GLN A 90 -15.48 2.73 -14.92
C GLN A 90 -15.88 2.45 -16.38
N ALA A 91 -16.81 1.52 -16.54
CA ALA A 91 -17.54 1.32 -17.78
C ALA A 91 -18.63 2.40 -17.92
N VAL A 92 -18.77 2.93 -19.10
CA VAL A 92 -19.80 3.91 -19.45
C VAL A 92 -20.73 3.25 -20.44
N SER A 93 -21.93 2.94 -20.00
CA SER A 93 -22.99 2.31 -20.78
C SER A 93 -24.06 3.30 -21.21
N ALA A 94 -24.83 2.95 -22.24
CA ALA A 94 -25.99 3.69 -22.64
C ALA A 94 -27.13 3.45 -21.62
N ALA A 95 -27.65 4.49 -20.97
CA ALA A 95 -28.76 4.35 -20.04
C ALA A 95 -30.08 4.01 -20.78
N ILE A 96 -30.21 4.44 -22.03
CA ILE A 96 -31.35 4.15 -22.93
C ILE A 96 -30.85 3.74 -24.31
N GLY A 97 -31.66 2.96 -25.02
CA GLY A 97 -31.35 2.55 -26.40
C GLY A 97 -31.51 3.71 -27.40
N GLY A 98 -30.71 3.64 -28.48
CA GLY A 98 -30.81 4.62 -29.55
C GLY A 98 -29.65 4.52 -30.55
N ARG A 99 -29.60 5.46 -31.50
CA ARG A 99 -28.57 5.55 -32.53
C ARG A 99 -27.48 6.56 -32.13
N ILE A 100 -26.22 6.17 -32.23
CA ILE A 100 -25.08 7.07 -31.98
C ILE A 100 -24.97 8.07 -33.15
N VAL A 101 -25.14 9.36 -32.85
CA VAL A 101 -25.10 10.44 -33.85
C VAL A 101 -23.87 11.31 -33.75
N ALA A 102 -23.14 11.24 -32.65
CA ALA A 102 -21.86 11.92 -32.49
C ALA A 102 -20.93 11.14 -31.55
N LEU A 103 -19.63 11.17 -31.87
CA LEU A 103 -18.54 10.64 -31.02
C LEU A 103 -17.57 11.78 -30.77
N ASN A 104 -17.52 12.26 -29.55
CA ASN A 104 -16.70 13.41 -29.16
C ASN A 104 -15.34 13.00 -28.59
N ARG A 105 -15.19 11.75 -28.22
CA ARG A 105 -13.95 11.20 -27.64
C ARG A 105 -13.60 9.87 -28.28
N ASN A 106 -12.28 9.69 -28.47
CA ASN A 106 -11.69 8.47 -29.02
C ASN A 106 -10.81 7.75 -28.00
N PHE A 107 -10.42 6.53 -28.34
CA PHE A 107 -9.45 5.76 -27.58
C PHE A 107 -8.17 6.57 -27.34
N GLY A 108 -7.63 6.51 -26.12
CA GLY A 108 -6.40 7.19 -25.71
C GLY A 108 -6.57 8.66 -25.32
N GLN A 109 -7.73 9.27 -25.53
CA GLN A 109 -7.96 10.69 -25.17
C GLN A 109 -8.30 10.86 -23.70
N SER A 110 -7.80 11.94 -23.10
CA SER A 110 -8.15 12.35 -21.75
C SER A 110 -9.54 12.99 -21.70
N VAL A 111 -10.25 12.72 -20.62
CA VAL A 111 -11.61 13.22 -20.36
C VAL A 111 -11.74 13.72 -18.93
N GLY A 112 -12.50 14.81 -18.75
CA GLY A 112 -12.92 15.29 -17.45
C GLY A 112 -14.27 14.71 -17.04
N ARG A 113 -14.53 14.60 -15.74
CA ARG A 113 -15.85 14.21 -15.23
C ARG A 113 -16.95 15.13 -15.77
N GLY A 114 -18.06 14.55 -16.25
CA GLY A 114 -19.18 15.28 -16.86
C GLY A 114 -18.95 15.65 -18.31
N GLN A 115 -17.77 15.40 -18.90
CA GLN A 115 -17.49 15.70 -20.29
C GLN A 115 -18.23 14.74 -21.22
N THR A 116 -18.85 15.28 -22.28
CA THR A 116 -19.60 14.50 -23.27
C THR A 116 -18.66 13.62 -24.11
N LEU A 117 -18.92 12.31 -24.12
CA LEU A 117 -18.21 11.29 -24.86
C LEU A 117 -18.87 11.00 -26.21
N ALA A 118 -20.18 10.83 -26.20
CA ALA A 118 -21.01 10.56 -27.37
C ALA A 118 -22.40 11.20 -27.21
N ILE A 119 -23.12 11.28 -28.30
CA ILE A 119 -24.52 11.68 -28.32
C ILE A 119 -25.33 10.55 -28.96
N ILE A 120 -26.40 10.15 -28.30
CA ILE A 120 -27.36 9.15 -28.74
C ILE A 120 -28.66 9.86 -29.11
N GLU A 121 -29.21 9.53 -30.29
CA GLU A 121 -30.55 9.91 -30.68
C GLU A 121 -31.50 8.75 -30.37
N SER A 122 -32.57 9.04 -29.60
CA SER A 122 -33.47 8.05 -29.06
C SER A 122 -34.90 8.54 -29.06
N ARG A 123 -35.84 7.66 -29.44
CA ARG A 123 -37.28 7.95 -29.29
C ARG A 123 -37.71 8.03 -27.82
N GLU A 124 -37.10 7.20 -26.99
CA GLU A 124 -37.35 7.22 -25.56
C GLU A 124 -36.89 8.57 -24.94
N ALA A 125 -35.75 9.09 -25.36
CA ALA A 125 -35.30 10.43 -24.97
C ALA A 125 -36.34 11.50 -25.32
N ALA A 126 -36.90 11.46 -26.53
CA ALA A 126 -37.91 12.40 -26.94
C ALA A 126 -39.18 12.31 -26.10
N GLN A 127 -39.60 11.09 -25.74
CA GLN A 127 -40.73 10.87 -24.87
C GLN A 127 -40.50 11.41 -23.45
N LEU A 128 -39.37 11.09 -22.82
CA LEU A 128 -39.01 11.57 -21.48
C LEU A 128 -38.92 13.10 -21.42
N GLN A 129 -38.30 13.72 -22.42
CA GLN A 129 -38.18 15.18 -22.46
C GLN A 129 -39.52 15.84 -22.77
N GLY A 130 -40.36 15.23 -23.62
CA GLY A 130 -41.72 15.68 -23.87
C GLY A 130 -42.60 15.68 -22.59
N GLU A 131 -42.45 14.67 -21.73
CA GLU A 131 -43.17 14.64 -20.44
C GLU A 131 -42.64 15.71 -19.48
N VAL A 132 -41.38 16.06 -19.49
CA VAL A 132 -40.84 17.21 -18.72
C VAL A 132 -41.52 18.50 -19.16
N GLU A 133 -41.64 18.77 -20.45
CA GLU A 133 -42.26 19.99 -20.98
C GLU A 133 -43.78 20.01 -20.66
N ALA A 134 -44.45 18.85 -20.82
CA ALA A 134 -45.87 18.74 -20.48
C ALA A 134 -46.14 18.96 -18.99
N SER A 135 -45.34 18.34 -18.12
CA SER A 135 -45.50 18.50 -16.66
C SER A 135 -45.10 19.90 -16.20
N ARG A 136 -44.14 20.55 -16.85
CA ARG A 136 -43.79 21.96 -16.61
C ARG A 136 -44.97 22.89 -16.93
N ALA A 137 -45.63 22.67 -18.06
CA ALA A 137 -46.80 23.46 -18.45
C ALA A 137 -47.96 23.29 -17.46
N ARG A 138 -48.20 22.02 -17.02
CA ARG A 138 -49.22 21.72 -15.99
C ARG A 138 -48.91 22.43 -14.66
N LEU A 139 -47.63 22.41 -14.23
CA LEU A 139 -47.21 23.13 -13.03
C LEU A 139 -47.41 24.64 -13.14
N ALA A 140 -47.07 25.23 -14.28
CA ALA A 140 -47.27 26.66 -14.52
C ALA A 140 -48.73 27.05 -14.42
N LEU A 141 -49.65 26.27 -15.02
CA LEU A 141 -51.09 26.47 -14.94
C LEU A 141 -51.60 26.34 -13.50
N ALA A 142 -51.25 25.25 -12.79
CA ALA A 142 -51.69 25.00 -11.40
C ALA A 142 -51.16 26.11 -10.46
N SER A 143 -49.91 26.55 -10.64
CA SER A 143 -49.34 27.65 -9.84
C SER A 143 -50.05 28.99 -10.10
N SER A 144 -50.41 29.27 -11.36
CA SER A 144 -51.19 30.47 -11.70
C SER A 144 -52.60 30.45 -11.09
N ASN A 145 -53.26 29.27 -11.11
CA ASN A 145 -54.55 29.09 -10.48
C ASN A 145 -54.47 29.28 -8.97
N LEU A 146 -53.47 28.67 -8.30
CA LEU A 146 -53.28 28.88 -6.86
C LEU A 146 -53.08 30.38 -6.53
N ALA A 147 -52.22 31.06 -7.24
CA ALA A 147 -52.00 32.50 -7.02
C ALA A 147 -53.25 33.35 -7.26
N ARG A 148 -54.13 32.91 -8.16
CA ARG A 148 -55.44 33.56 -8.35
C ARG A 148 -56.36 33.31 -7.16
N GLU A 149 -56.54 32.04 -6.72
CA GLU A 149 -57.41 31.70 -5.59
C GLU A 149 -56.92 32.33 -4.29
N GLU A 150 -55.66 32.39 -4.01
CA GLU A 150 -55.09 33.10 -2.85
C GLU A 150 -55.42 34.60 -2.85
N ARG A 151 -55.41 35.26 -4.00
CA ARG A 151 -55.81 36.66 -4.12
C ARG A 151 -57.32 36.86 -3.92
N LEU A 152 -58.16 35.97 -4.49
CA LEU A 152 -59.60 36.03 -4.34
C LEU A 152 -60.02 35.73 -2.88
N PHE A 153 -59.38 34.83 -2.24
CA PHE A 153 -59.60 34.53 -0.80
C PHE A 153 -59.22 35.72 0.09
N ALA A 154 -58.08 36.36 -0.17
CA ALA A 154 -57.67 37.59 0.54
C ALA A 154 -58.69 38.72 0.38
N GLN A 155 -59.39 38.77 -0.76
CA GLN A 155 -60.48 39.71 -1.04
C GLN A 155 -61.82 39.20 -0.50
N ARG A 156 -61.91 38.05 0.16
CA ARG A 156 -63.16 37.40 0.67
C ARG A 156 -64.17 37.04 -0.44
N VAL A 157 -63.69 36.77 -1.65
CA VAL A 157 -64.52 36.40 -2.81
C VAL A 157 -64.58 34.87 -2.96
N SER A 158 -63.48 34.16 -2.64
CA SER A 158 -63.39 32.71 -2.75
C SER A 158 -63.36 32.06 -1.37
N PRO A 159 -63.94 30.86 -1.16
CA PRO A 159 -63.89 30.12 0.08
C PRO A 159 -62.48 29.49 0.27
N GLU A 160 -62.15 29.22 1.52
CA GLU A 160 -60.87 28.58 1.89
C GLU A 160 -60.68 27.22 1.21
N GLN A 161 -61.74 26.49 0.99
CA GLN A 161 -61.73 25.18 0.33
C GLN A 161 -61.13 25.25 -1.07
N ASP A 162 -61.40 26.33 -1.83
CA ASP A 162 -60.86 26.50 -3.18
C ASP A 162 -59.35 26.78 -3.16
N VAL A 163 -58.88 27.50 -2.17
CA VAL A 163 -57.43 27.73 -1.95
C VAL A 163 -56.73 26.39 -1.59
N ILE A 164 -57.33 25.59 -0.72
CA ILE A 164 -56.79 24.26 -0.35
C ILE A 164 -56.76 23.35 -1.58
N ALA A 165 -57.81 23.30 -2.37
CA ALA A 165 -57.85 22.50 -3.60
C ALA A 165 -56.80 22.96 -4.61
N ALA A 166 -56.66 24.28 -4.85
CA ALA A 166 -55.64 24.82 -5.77
C ALA A 166 -54.22 24.57 -5.27
N ARG A 167 -53.99 24.63 -3.96
CA ARG A 167 -52.69 24.32 -3.37
C ARG A 167 -52.31 22.85 -3.52
N THR A 168 -53.28 21.95 -3.32
CA THR A 168 -53.09 20.52 -3.57
C THR A 168 -52.76 20.25 -5.02
N ALA A 169 -53.49 20.80 -5.97
CA ALA A 169 -53.26 20.66 -7.40
C ALA A 169 -51.88 21.22 -7.83
N ALA A 170 -51.42 22.34 -7.29
CA ALA A 170 -50.11 22.89 -7.55
C ALA A 170 -48.99 21.99 -6.97
N THR A 171 -49.23 21.37 -5.80
CA THR A 171 -48.29 20.43 -5.19
C THR A 171 -48.17 19.16 -5.99
N GLU A 172 -49.28 18.58 -6.45
CA GLU A 172 -49.30 17.40 -7.33
C GLU A 172 -48.54 17.66 -8.65
N ALA A 173 -48.84 18.79 -9.30
CA ALA A 173 -48.18 19.19 -10.53
C ALA A 173 -46.68 19.38 -10.34
N ARG A 174 -46.21 19.90 -9.18
CA ARG A 174 -44.81 20.06 -8.83
C ARG A 174 -44.12 18.71 -8.62
N ILE A 175 -44.79 17.75 -8.01
CA ILE A 175 -44.30 16.39 -7.84
C ILE A 175 -44.13 15.70 -9.19
N ALA A 176 -45.16 15.80 -10.07
CA ALA A 176 -45.09 15.25 -11.44
C ALA A 176 -43.95 15.82 -12.27
N TYR A 177 -43.75 17.15 -12.23
CA TYR A 177 -42.66 17.81 -12.91
C TYR A 177 -41.29 17.33 -12.38
N ARG A 178 -41.13 17.23 -11.06
CA ARG A 178 -39.87 16.72 -10.45
C ARG A 178 -39.61 15.28 -10.84
N LEU A 179 -40.62 14.42 -10.87
CA LEU A 179 -40.48 13.03 -11.30
C LEU A 179 -39.99 12.93 -12.76
N ALA A 180 -40.65 13.70 -13.65
CA ALA A 180 -40.24 13.74 -15.06
C ALA A 180 -38.80 14.21 -15.25
N GLN A 181 -38.35 15.23 -14.50
CA GLN A 181 -36.93 15.68 -14.50
C GLN A 181 -35.97 14.61 -14.01
N GLN A 182 -36.32 13.86 -12.97
CA GLN A 182 -35.48 12.76 -12.45
C GLN A 182 -35.36 11.62 -13.46
N GLN A 183 -36.43 11.31 -14.18
CA GLN A 183 -36.39 10.30 -15.24
C GLN A 183 -35.43 10.68 -16.37
N VAL A 184 -35.47 11.93 -16.84
CA VAL A 184 -34.51 12.43 -17.84
C VAL A 184 -33.08 12.41 -17.29
N SER A 185 -32.88 12.81 -16.03
CA SER A 185 -31.57 12.78 -15.40
C SER A 185 -31.01 11.36 -15.27
N ALA A 186 -31.85 10.38 -14.90
CA ALA A 186 -31.47 8.96 -14.82
C ALA A 186 -31.09 8.39 -16.19
N ALA A 187 -31.73 8.86 -17.26
CA ALA A 187 -31.38 8.50 -18.63
C ALA A 187 -30.08 9.16 -19.13
N GLY A 188 -29.40 9.97 -18.30
CA GLY A 188 -28.15 10.69 -18.66
C GLY A 188 -28.41 12.02 -19.37
N GLY A 189 -29.67 12.47 -19.43
CA GLY A 189 -30.07 13.69 -20.14
C GLY A 189 -29.93 14.95 -19.28
N GLY A 190 -29.35 15.95 -19.85
CA GLY A 190 -29.29 17.31 -19.32
C GLY A 190 -29.03 18.30 -20.46
N GLY A 191 -30.08 18.96 -20.90
CA GLY A 191 -30.00 20.08 -21.83
C GLY A 191 -29.57 19.73 -23.25
N GLY A 192 -30.49 19.62 -24.15
CA GLY A 192 -30.24 19.34 -25.56
C GLY A 192 -31.52 19.30 -26.36
N GLN A 193 -31.41 18.83 -27.59
CA GLN A 193 -32.60 18.56 -28.44
C GLN A 193 -33.44 17.45 -27.84
N LEU A 194 -34.77 17.50 -28.01
CA LEU A 194 -35.73 16.58 -27.40
C LEU A 194 -35.46 15.08 -27.63
N ASN A 195 -34.80 14.74 -28.73
CA ASN A 195 -34.50 13.34 -29.08
C ASN A 195 -33.05 12.94 -28.86
N ARG A 196 -32.21 13.79 -28.21
CA ARG A 196 -30.78 13.51 -28.04
C ARG A 196 -30.39 13.51 -26.57
N ILE A 197 -29.56 12.53 -26.21
CA ILE A 197 -28.97 12.39 -24.88
C ILE A 197 -27.45 12.33 -25.00
N ALA A 198 -26.78 13.11 -24.16
CA ALA A 198 -25.34 13.11 -24.06
C ALA A 198 -24.88 11.98 -23.09
N ILE A 199 -24.01 11.12 -23.57
CA ILE A 199 -23.29 10.17 -22.72
C ILE A 199 -22.07 10.87 -22.17
N THR A 200 -21.98 11.01 -20.86
CA THR A 200 -20.92 11.77 -20.18
C THR A 200 -19.96 10.88 -19.40
N ALA A 201 -18.75 11.36 -19.20
CA ALA A 201 -17.73 10.68 -18.40
C ALA A 201 -18.08 10.73 -16.90
N PRO A 202 -18.23 9.61 -16.18
CA PRO A 202 -18.53 9.60 -14.75
C PRO A 202 -17.34 9.97 -13.90
N ILE A 203 -16.12 9.74 -14.40
CA ILE A 203 -14.84 10.08 -13.77
C ILE A 203 -13.94 10.85 -14.73
N SER A 204 -12.95 11.55 -14.18
CA SER A 204 -11.83 12.08 -14.96
C SER A 204 -10.79 10.99 -15.17
N GLY A 205 -10.24 10.89 -16.39
CA GLY A 205 -9.27 9.88 -16.72
C GLY A 205 -8.97 9.82 -18.21
N GLN A 206 -8.61 8.64 -18.70
CA GLN A 206 -8.33 8.38 -20.11
C GLN A 206 -9.27 7.30 -20.64
N VAL A 207 -9.71 7.44 -21.87
CA VAL A 207 -10.51 6.41 -22.58
C VAL A 207 -9.60 5.22 -22.91
N ILE A 208 -9.80 4.10 -22.22
CA ILE A 208 -9.02 2.86 -22.40
C ILE A 208 -9.72 1.82 -23.28
N SER A 209 -11.01 2.02 -23.59
CA SER A 209 -11.76 1.21 -24.54
C SER A 209 -12.90 2.03 -25.13
N ARG A 210 -13.22 1.82 -26.40
CA ARG A 210 -14.37 2.40 -27.07
C ARG A 210 -15.01 1.35 -28.00
N SER A 211 -16.20 0.91 -27.62
CA SER A 211 -17.03 -0.01 -28.41
C SER A 211 -18.03 0.73 -29.33
N ALA A 212 -18.29 2.00 -28.99
CA ALA A 212 -19.21 2.85 -29.72
C ALA A 212 -18.74 3.13 -31.16
N VAL A 213 -19.62 2.95 -32.16
CA VAL A 213 -19.38 3.28 -33.55
C VAL A 213 -20.42 4.30 -34.02
N LEU A 214 -19.99 5.31 -34.79
CA LEU A 214 -20.89 6.33 -35.33
C LEU A 214 -21.94 5.71 -36.23
N GLY A 215 -23.19 6.05 -36.04
CA GLY A 215 -24.34 5.51 -36.81
C GLY A 215 -24.86 4.17 -36.30
N GLN A 216 -24.18 3.51 -35.38
CA GLN A 216 -24.60 2.24 -34.76
C GLN A 216 -25.83 2.46 -33.89
N THR A 217 -26.78 1.52 -33.90
CA THR A 217 -27.84 1.43 -32.93
C THR A 217 -27.40 0.58 -31.77
N VAL A 218 -27.56 1.09 -30.53
CA VAL A 218 -27.18 0.42 -29.29
C VAL A 218 -28.42 0.20 -28.42
N ALA A 219 -28.40 -0.90 -27.67
CA ALA A 219 -29.42 -1.17 -26.65
C ALA A 219 -29.13 -0.39 -25.36
N ALA A 220 -30.11 -0.31 -24.46
CA ALA A 220 -29.87 0.08 -23.08
C ALA A 220 -28.82 -0.87 -22.46
N ASP A 221 -28.01 -0.37 -21.53
CA ASP A 221 -26.92 -1.05 -20.82
C ASP A 221 -25.74 -1.50 -21.69
N ALA A 222 -25.74 -1.24 -23.01
CA ALA A 222 -24.60 -1.52 -23.86
C ALA A 222 -23.38 -0.68 -23.43
N GLU A 223 -22.24 -1.33 -23.17
CA GLU A 223 -20.98 -0.64 -22.87
C GLU A 223 -20.48 0.09 -24.11
N LEU A 224 -20.28 1.40 -23.98
CA LEU A 224 -19.84 2.29 -25.05
C LEU A 224 -18.38 2.72 -24.90
N TYR A 225 -17.98 2.98 -23.67
CA TYR A 225 -16.63 3.42 -23.32
C TYR A 225 -16.18 2.76 -22.02
N ARG A 226 -14.87 2.68 -21.86
CA ARG A 226 -14.25 2.40 -20.57
C ARG A 226 -13.23 3.48 -20.27
N ILE A 227 -13.35 4.10 -19.11
CA ILE A 227 -12.50 5.21 -18.66
C ILE A 227 -11.74 4.75 -17.43
N ALA A 228 -10.43 4.98 -17.42
CA ALA A 228 -9.58 4.71 -16.27
C ALA A 228 -8.82 5.97 -15.86
N ASN A 229 -8.74 6.20 -14.56
CA ASN A 229 -7.82 7.17 -14.00
C ASN A 229 -6.47 6.46 -13.82
N LEU A 230 -5.53 6.75 -14.71
CA LEU A 230 -4.20 6.15 -14.72
C LEU A 230 -3.15 6.99 -13.98
N SER A 231 -3.55 7.99 -13.19
CA SER A 231 -2.63 8.76 -12.34
C SER A 231 -2.05 7.94 -11.19
N SER A 232 -2.71 6.84 -10.85
CA SER A 232 -2.25 5.79 -9.95
C SER A 232 -2.49 4.46 -10.64
N VAL A 233 -1.54 3.54 -10.50
CA VAL A 233 -1.66 2.18 -11.02
C VAL A 233 -1.42 1.18 -9.90
N SER A 234 -2.00 0.01 -10.01
CA SER A 234 -1.75 -1.10 -9.12
C SER A 234 -0.64 -1.99 -9.67
N LEU A 235 0.06 -2.64 -8.77
CA LEU A 235 1.08 -3.65 -9.06
C LEU A 235 0.57 -4.97 -8.50
N ALA A 236 0.27 -5.91 -9.38
CA ALA A 236 -0.10 -7.26 -9.00
C ALA A 236 1.16 -8.09 -8.71
N LEU A 237 1.20 -8.68 -7.54
CA LEU A 237 2.31 -9.43 -6.99
C LEU A 237 1.83 -10.81 -6.55
N ASN A 238 2.66 -11.82 -6.73
CA ASN A 238 2.39 -13.17 -6.22
C ASN A 238 3.53 -13.59 -5.29
N LEU A 239 3.22 -13.63 -3.99
CA LEU A 239 4.19 -13.91 -2.93
C LEU A 239 4.24 -15.41 -2.60
N GLN A 240 5.40 -15.90 -2.27
CA GLN A 240 5.54 -17.22 -1.63
C GLN A 240 4.86 -17.19 -0.25
N PRO A 241 4.16 -18.26 0.18
CA PRO A 241 3.52 -18.30 1.49
C PRO A 241 4.49 -18.00 2.66
N ALA A 242 5.74 -18.45 2.57
CA ALA A 242 6.78 -18.19 3.56
C ALA A 242 7.13 -16.70 3.70
N ASP A 243 7.04 -15.95 2.60
CA ASP A 243 7.37 -14.52 2.56
C ASP A 243 6.17 -13.64 2.93
N ALA A 244 4.97 -14.09 2.56
CA ALA A 244 3.73 -13.34 2.79
C ALA A 244 3.50 -13.03 4.28
N GLY A 245 3.89 -13.93 5.19
CA GLY A 245 3.78 -13.72 6.64
C GLY A 245 4.64 -12.56 7.17
N ARG A 246 5.69 -12.17 6.42
CA ARG A 246 6.64 -11.11 6.77
C ARG A 246 6.32 -9.76 6.12
N ILE A 247 5.36 -9.73 5.19
CA ILE A 247 4.96 -8.52 4.46
C ILE A 247 3.67 -7.99 5.03
N ARG A 248 3.65 -6.72 5.37
CA ARG A 248 2.46 -6.04 5.90
C ARG A 248 1.98 -4.94 4.93
N PRO A 249 0.68 -4.62 4.92
CA PRO A 249 0.21 -3.41 4.28
C PRO A 249 1.00 -2.19 4.76
N GLY A 250 1.38 -1.31 3.83
CA GLY A 250 2.28 -0.18 4.09
C GLY A 250 3.76 -0.48 3.84
N ALA A 251 4.18 -1.74 3.65
CA ALA A 251 5.57 -2.08 3.34
C ALA A 251 6.03 -1.39 2.05
N PRO A 252 7.24 -0.81 2.01
CA PRO A 252 7.77 -0.16 0.82
C PRO A 252 8.09 -1.19 -0.25
N VAL A 253 7.74 -0.86 -1.49
CA VAL A 253 8.08 -1.62 -2.69
C VAL A 253 8.78 -0.72 -3.69
N SER A 254 9.88 -1.17 -4.24
CA SER A 254 10.58 -0.54 -5.36
C SER A 254 10.26 -1.33 -6.62
N VAL A 255 9.92 -0.63 -7.68
CA VAL A 255 9.58 -1.22 -8.98
C VAL A 255 10.61 -0.77 -9.99
N SER A 256 11.15 -1.73 -10.74
CA SER A 256 12.14 -1.48 -11.77
C SER A 256 11.71 -2.07 -13.11
N ALA A 257 11.93 -1.28 -14.17
CA ALA A 257 11.89 -1.67 -15.57
C ALA A 257 13.10 -1.04 -16.28
N PRO A 258 13.46 -1.46 -17.49
CA PRO A 258 14.61 -0.90 -18.19
C PRO A 258 14.58 0.64 -18.24
N GLY A 259 15.57 1.27 -17.57
CA GLY A 259 15.73 2.73 -17.51
C GLY A 259 14.72 3.47 -16.62
N ARG A 260 13.87 2.78 -15.85
CA ARG A 260 12.83 3.38 -15.00
C ARG A 260 12.80 2.74 -13.62
N LEU A 261 12.63 3.58 -12.61
CA LEU A 261 12.45 3.18 -11.21
C LEU A 261 11.27 3.94 -10.62
N ALA A 262 10.48 3.28 -9.81
CA ALA A 262 9.44 3.90 -8.99
C ALA A 262 9.40 3.25 -7.62
N SER A 263 8.85 3.98 -6.67
CA SER A 263 8.56 3.48 -5.33
C SER A 263 7.05 3.50 -5.08
N GLY A 264 6.59 2.49 -4.37
CA GLY A 264 5.20 2.34 -3.97
C GLY A 264 5.09 1.74 -2.59
N LYS A 265 3.87 1.36 -2.21
CA LYS A 265 3.59 0.69 -0.95
C LYS A 265 2.63 -0.46 -1.19
N ILE A 266 2.82 -1.55 -0.47
CA ILE A 266 1.85 -2.64 -0.41
C ILE A 266 0.55 -2.09 0.17
N SER A 267 -0.54 -2.20 -0.57
CA SER A 267 -1.88 -1.82 -0.12
C SER A 267 -2.65 -3.00 0.47
N PHE A 268 -2.40 -4.18 -0.06
CA PHE A 268 -3.14 -5.39 0.32
C PHE A 268 -2.26 -6.63 0.18
N VAL A 269 -2.41 -7.57 1.12
CA VAL A 269 -1.88 -8.94 1.05
C VAL A 269 -3.04 -9.87 1.31
N SER A 270 -3.29 -10.81 0.41
CA SER A 270 -4.40 -11.75 0.53
C SER A 270 -4.23 -12.66 1.75
N PRO A 271 -5.29 -12.89 2.54
CA PRO A 271 -5.28 -13.90 3.59
C PRO A 271 -5.42 -15.34 3.04
N ALA A 272 -5.71 -15.48 1.74
CA ALA A 272 -5.92 -16.76 1.08
C ALA A 272 -4.93 -16.95 -0.07
N LEU A 273 -4.57 -18.21 -0.31
CA LEU A 273 -3.80 -18.63 -1.47
C LEU A 273 -4.67 -18.64 -2.73
N ASP A 274 -4.09 -18.24 -3.85
CA ASP A 274 -4.69 -18.49 -5.14
C ASP A 274 -4.68 -20.02 -5.42
N PRO A 275 -5.81 -20.63 -5.74
CA PRO A 275 -5.91 -22.10 -5.87
C PRO A 275 -5.13 -22.65 -7.07
N ALA A 276 -4.92 -21.86 -8.12
CA ALA A 276 -4.22 -22.28 -9.33
C ALA A 276 -2.69 -22.18 -9.16
N THR A 277 -2.21 -21.09 -8.59
CA THR A 277 -0.78 -20.82 -8.44
C THR A 277 -0.20 -21.24 -7.09
N ARG A 278 -1.06 -21.39 -6.05
CA ARG A 278 -0.68 -21.62 -4.65
C ARG A 278 0.18 -20.52 -4.06
N LEU A 279 0.15 -19.35 -4.65
CA LEU A 279 0.83 -18.15 -4.18
C LEU A 279 -0.16 -17.23 -3.44
N VAL A 280 0.35 -16.31 -2.66
CA VAL A 280 -0.44 -15.28 -1.97
C VAL A 280 -0.50 -14.03 -2.84
N PRO A 281 -1.68 -13.68 -3.40
CA PRO A 281 -1.83 -12.43 -4.13
C PRO A 281 -1.59 -11.23 -3.22
N ALA A 282 -0.85 -10.26 -3.73
CA ALA A 282 -0.66 -8.98 -3.06
C ALA A 282 -0.75 -7.85 -4.09
N VAL A 283 -1.15 -6.68 -3.62
CA VAL A 283 -1.31 -5.48 -4.45
C VAL A 283 -0.50 -4.36 -3.83
N ALA A 284 0.27 -3.67 -4.65
CA ALA A 284 0.90 -2.41 -4.28
C ALA A 284 0.36 -1.28 -5.14
N MET A 285 0.40 -0.05 -4.62
CA MET A 285 -0.01 1.14 -5.34
C MET A 285 1.22 1.96 -5.73
N LEU A 286 1.23 2.43 -6.98
CA LEU A 286 2.28 3.26 -7.56
C LEU A 286 1.70 4.58 -8.04
N ASP A 287 2.42 5.68 -7.82
CA ASP A 287 2.13 6.96 -8.45
C ASP A 287 2.52 6.91 -9.93
N ASN A 288 1.57 7.22 -10.81
CA ASN A 288 1.77 7.24 -12.26
C ASN A 288 1.33 8.57 -12.90
N ARG A 289 1.32 9.66 -12.15
CA ARG A 289 0.95 10.99 -12.69
C ARG A 289 1.82 11.42 -13.87
N ALA A 290 3.06 10.95 -13.92
CA ALA A 290 3.95 11.16 -15.06
C ALA A 290 3.63 10.28 -16.28
N GLY A 291 2.69 9.33 -16.19
CA GLY A 291 2.28 8.43 -17.26
C GLY A 291 3.38 7.45 -17.72
N GLN A 292 4.35 7.16 -16.86
CA GLN A 292 5.51 6.34 -17.20
C GLN A 292 5.18 4.84 -17.24
N TRP A 293 4.18 4.40 -16.50
CA TRP A 293 3.80 3.00 -16.35
C TRP A 293 2.55 2.68 -17.15
N ARG A 294 2.58 1.58 -17.88
CA ARG A 294 1.47 1.12 -18.72
C ARG A 294 0.82 -0.11 -18.12
N VAL A 295 -0.50 -0.15 -18.14
CA VAL A 295 -1.28 -1.33 -17.76
C VAL A 295 -0.89 -2.51 -18.67
N GLY A 296 -0.65 -3.67 -18.06
CA GLY A 296 -0.17 -4.89 -18.73
C GLY A 296 1.35 -5.00 -18.81
N GLU A 297 2.11 -4.01 -18.35
CA GLU A 297 3.57 -4.03 -18.36
C GLU A 297 4.12 -4.97 -17.29
N ALA A 298 5.03 -5.88 -17.68
CA ALA A 298 5.76 -6.73 -16.74
C ALA A 298 6.97 -5.97 -16.19
N VAL A 299 7.15 -6.01 -14.87
CA VAL A 299 8.19 -5.29 -14.14
C VAL A 299 8.78 -6.18 -13.05
N THR A 300 9.91 -5.76 -12.47
CA THR A 300 10.48 -6.40 -11.28
C THR A 300 10.16 -5.57 -10.05
N ALA A 301 9.54 -6.19 -9.07
CA ALA A 301 9.27 -5.60 -7.77
C ALA A 301 10.31 -6.06 -6.75
N SER A 302 10.78 -5.15 -5.91
CA SER A 302 11.64 -5.42 -4.75
C SER A 302 10.92 -4.93 -3.50
N ILE A 303 10.48 -5.86 -2.65
CA ILE A 303 9.76 -5.58 -1.42
C ILE A 303 10.74 -5.63 -0.27
N THR A 304 10.82 -4.55 0.50
CA THR A 304 11.63 -4.52 1.71
C THR A 304 10.90 -5.24 2.84
N LEU A 305 11.54 -6.26 3.40
CA LEU A 305 10.98 -7.02 4.53
C LEU A 305 11.19 -6.26 5.84
N ALA A 306 10.17 -6.27 6.70
CA ALA A 306 10.33 -5.87 8.08
C ALA A 306 11.17 -6.95 8.81
N GLY A 307 12.14 -6.52 9.65
CA GLY A 307 12.87 -7.45 10.53
C GLY A 307 11.92 -8.06 11.56
N ASP A 308 12.11 -9.34 11.84
CA ASP A 308 11.40 -9.99 12.95
C ASP A 308 11.83 -9.33 14.27
N GLY A 309 10.91 -8.67 14.96
CA GLY A 309 11.12 -8.21 16.34
C GLY A 309 11.61 -6.78 16.54
N GLY A 310 11.62 -5.89 15.54
CA GLY A 310 11.96 -4.48 15.75
C GLY A 310 13.45 -4.20 15.99
N GLU A 311 14.32 -5.20 15.95
CA GLU A 311 15.77 -5.05 15.98
C GLU A 311 16.28 -4.60 14.61
N SER A 312 17.16 -3.61 14.62
CA SER A 312 17.83 -3.13 13.40
C SER A 312 18.70 -4.28 12.86
N VAL A 313 18.23 -4.87 11.78
CA VAL A 313 18.96 -5.97 11.13
C VAL A 313 20.20 -5.39 10.49
N VAL A 314 21.33 -5.96 10.86
CA VAL A 314 22.63 -5.61 10.28
C VAL A 314 22.85 -6.47 9.03
N SER A 315 23.16 -5.86 7.91
CA SER A 315 23.54 -6.57 6.68
C SER A 315 24.89 -6.16 6.19
N VAL A 316 25.64 -7.14 5.69
CA VAL A 316 27.00 -6.95 5.14
C VAL A 316 27.08 -7.55 3.74
N PRO A 317 27.92 -7.00 2.84
CA PRO A 317 28.18 -7.64 1.55
C PRO A 317 28.68 -9.08 1.74
N ALA A 318 28.20 -10.02 0.93
CA ALA A 318 28.63 -11.42 1.01
C ALA A 318 30.15 -11.58 0.88
N THR A 319 30.84 -10.65 0.18
CA THR A 319 32.28 -10.57 0.05
C THR A 319 33.03 -10.22 1.34
N ALA A 320 32.34 -9.64 2.34
CA ALA A 320 32.92 -9.30 3.64
C ALA A 320 33.02 -10.52 4.58
N ILE A 321 32.29 -11.61 4.28
CA ILE A 321 32.18 -12.78 5.13
C ILE A 321 33.27 -13.77 4.74
N GLN A 322 34.04 -14.23 5.72
CA GLN A 322 35.03 -15.28 5.59
C GLN A 322 34.76 -16.41 6.58
N THR A 323 35.28 -17.59 6.27
CA THR A 323 35.22 -18.73 7.20
C THR A 323 36.63 -18.96 7.77
N VAL A 324 36.76 -18.84 9.07
CA VAL A 324 37.99 -19.13 9.85
C VAL A 324 37.61 -20.18 10.87
N GLU A 325 38.39 -21.27 10.94
CA GLU A 325 38.17 -22.41 11.85
C GLU A 325 36.74 -22.95 11.86
N GLY A 326 36.07 -22.98 10.70
CA GLY A 326 34.69 -23.44 10.59
C GLY A 326 33.61 -22.44 11.03
N LYS A 327 34.01 -21.25 11.54
CA LYS A 327 33.09 -20.19 11.96
C LYS A 327 33.02 -19.08 10.88
N SER A 328 31.85 -18.52 10.68
CA SER A 328 31.72 -17.33 9.83
C SER A 328 32.20 -16.10 10.60
N VAL A 329 33.10 -15.32 10.01
CA VAL A 329 33.68 -14.11 10.61
C VAL A 329 33.59 -12.92 9.67
N VAL A 330 33.55 -11.72 10.26
CA VAL A 330 33.71 -10.44 9.56
C VAL A 330 34.89 -9.71 10.18
N PHE A 331 35.80 -9.16 9.34
CA PHE A 331 36.94 -8.42 9.82
C PHE A 331 36.56 -6.97 10.12
N VAL A 332 36.56 -6.63 11.40
CA VAL A 332 36.25 -5.28 11.92
C VAL A 332 37.53 -4.49 12.06
N ARG A 333 37.54 -3.24 11.60
CA ARG A 333 38.68 -2.32 11.68
C ARG A 333 38.92 -1.90 13.12
N THR A 334 40.15 -2.07 13.60
CA THR A 334 40.63 -1.58 14.91
C THR A 334 41.68 -0.49 14.71
N LYS A 335 42.15 0.13 15.81
CA LYS A 335 43.24 1.13 15.74
C LYS A 335 44.58 0.55 15.23
N LYS A 336 44.81 -0.73 15.47
CA LYS A 336 46.07 -1.41 15.12
C LYS A 336 46.00 -2.26 13.85
N GLY A 337 44.81 -2.52 13.34
CA GLY A 337 44.60 -3.42 12.20
C GLY A 337 43.19 -3.88 12.06
N PHE A 338 42.94 -5.17 12.07
CA PHE A 338 41.65 -5.79 11.98
C PHE A 338 41.47 -6.86 13.08
N GLN A 339 40.21 -7.08 13.48
CA GLN A 339 39.83 -8.17 14.36
C GLN A 339 38.80 -9.06 13.65
N ALA A 340 39.01 -10.36 13.65
CA ALA A 340 38.04 -11.34 13.18
C ALA A 340 36.93 -11.46 14.22
N VAL A 341 35.71 -11.00 13.88
CA VAL A 341 34.52 -11.06 14.76
C VAL A 341 33.66 -12.19 14.29
N PRO A 342 33.37 -13.22 15.10
CA PRO A 342 32.45 -14.28 14.77
C PRO A 342 31.05 -13.71 14.59
N VAL A 343 30.34 -14.15 13.53
CA VAL A 343 28.99 -13.69 13.21
C VAL A 343 28.05 -14.87 12.99
N VAL A 344 26.81 -14.73 13.43
CA VAL A 344 25.76 -15.64 13.09
C VAL A 344 25.01 -15.10 11.87
N LEU A 345 25.05 -15.87 10.78
CA LEU A 345 24.43 -15.49 9.54
C LEU A 345 22.93 -15.80 9.53
N GLY A 346 22.18 -14.96 8.89
CA GLY A 346 20.77 -15.16 8.55
C GLY A 346 20.59 -15.38 7.05
N ASP A 347 19.45 -14.94 6.53
CA ASP A 347 19.08 -15.12 5.13
C ASP A 347 19.90 -14.20 4.19
N ARG A 348 20.05 -14.65 2.96
CA ARG A 348 20.69 -13.84 1.93
C ARG A 348 19.72 -12.79 1.39
N ALA A 349 20.17 -11.55 1.33
CA ALA A 349 19.42 -10.40 0.84
C ALA A 349 20.09 -9.81 -0.41
N GLY A 350 19.86 -10.41 -1.57
CA GLY A 350 20.52 -10.02 -2.82
C GLY A 350 22.02 -10.24 -2.78
N ALA A 351 22.82 -9.16 -2.91
CA ALA A 351 24.28 -9.18 -2.79
C ALA A 351 24.78 -9.17 -1.34
N ASN A 352 23.88 -8.94 -0.37
CA ASN A 352 24.21 -8.85 1.04
C ASN A 352 23.75 -10.10 1.80
N MET A 353 24.36 -10.33 2.97
CA MET A 353 23.99 -11.34 3.93
C MET A 353 23.53 -10.67 5.23
N ILE A 354 22.45 -11.16 5.80
CA ILE A 354 21.94 -10.72 7.10
C ILE A 354 22.86 -11.27 8.19
N VAL A 355 23.22 -10.45 9.15
CA VAL A 355 23.94 -10.82 10.37
C VAL A 355 22.98 -10.74 11.55
N ARG A 356 22.65 -11.90 12.13
CA ARG A 356 21.74 -11.98 13.29
C ARG A 356 22.39 -11.58 14.59
N SER A 357 23.71 -11.84 14.72
CA SER A 357 24.48 -11.44 15.89
C SER A 357 25.97 -11.36 15.57
N GLY A 358 26.74 -10.62 16.38
CA GLY A 358 28.17 -10.43 16.24
C GLY A 358 28.57 -9.02 15.80
N LEU A 359 27.68 -8.25 15.18
CA LEU A 359 27.94 -6.85 14.79
C LEU A 359 26.85 -5.92 15.36
N LYS A 360 27.26 -4.70 15.75
CA LYS A 360 26.37 -3.63 16.21
C LYS A 360 25.90 -2.70 15.10
N GLY A 361 26.57 -2.76 13.93
CA GLY A 361 26.22 -1.99 12.74
C GLY A 361 26.92 -0.64 12.58
N ASN A 362 27.63 -0.17 13.60
CA ASN A 362 28.40 1.09 13.55
C ASN A 362 29.89 0.89 13.26
N GLU A 363 30.34 -0.35 13.19
CA GLU A 363 31.73 -0.72 12.95
C GLU A 363 32.14 -0.42 11.51
N GLN A 364 33.42 -0.18 11.29
CA GLN A 364 34.03 -0.27 9.96
C GLN A 364 34.50 -1.70 9.71
N ILE A 365 34.10 -2.27 8.57
CA ILE A 365 34.41 -3.64 8.19
C ILE A 365 35.13 -3.68 6.84
N ALA A 366 35.89 -4.74 6.61
CA ALA A 366 36.44 -5.03 5.30
C ALA A 366 35.34 -5.57 4.38
N ILE A 367 34.98 -4.82 3.33
CA ILE A 367 33.91 -5.19 2.41
C ILE A 367 34.43 -5.83 1.11
N SER A 368 35.71 -5.64 0.80
CA SER A 368 36.37 -6.21 -0.36
C SER A 368 37.75 -6.68 0.02
N ASN A 369 38.23 -7.74 -0.66
CA ASN A 369 39.54 -8.37 -0.45
C ASN A 369 39.80 -8.90 0.98
N SER A 370 38.71 -9.24 1.70
CA SER A 370 38.74 -9.79 3.05
C SER A 370 39.47 -11.15 3.13
N PHE A 371 39.63 -11.85 1.99
CA PHE A 371 40.42 -13.07 1.91
C PHE A 371 41.90 -12.84 2.24
N ALA A 372 42.47 -11.68 1.90
CA ALA A 372 43.84 -11.32 2.26
C ALA A 372 44.03 -11.27 3.79
N LEU A 373 43.00 -10.79 4.52
CA LEU A 373 43.01 -10.79 5.98
C LEU A 373 42.96 -12.20 6.56
N LYS A 374 42.15 -13.08 5.97
CA LYS A 374 42.12 -14.49 6.36
C LYS A 374 43.48 -15.18 6.18
N ALA A 375 44.15 -14.91 5.06
CA ALA A 375 45.48 -15.48 4.80
C ALA A 375 46.55 -14.98 5.79
N GLU A 376 46.46 -13.72 6.21
CA GLU A 376 47.38 -13.13 7.19
C GLU A 376 47.11 -13.67 8.60
N LEU A 377 45.85 -13.89 8.97
CA LEU A 377 45.47 -14.51 10.24
C LEU A 377 46.07 -15.94 10.38
N GLY A 378 45.92 -16.77 9.33
CA GLY A 378 46.48 -18.14 9.32
C GLY A 378 47.99 -18.21 9.34
N LYS A 379 48.71 -17.17 8.89
CA LYS A 379 50.18 -17.09 9.05
C LYS A 379 50.60 -16.80 10.49
N GLY A 380 49.80 -15.96 11.20
CA GLY A 380 50.05 -15.64 12.61
C GLY A 380 49.90 -16.86 13.51
N GLU A 381 48.88 -17.71 13.27
CA GLU A 381 48.64 -18.94 14.01
C GLU A 381 49.75 -19.99 13.80
N ALA A 382 50.23 -20.14 12.58
CA ALA A 382 51.31 -21.08 12.28
C ALA A 382 52.72 -20.66 12.86
N ALA A 383 52.87 -19.38 13.23
CA ALA A 383 54.10 -18.86 13.84
C ALA A 383 54.12 -19.01 15.38
N HIS A 384 53.03 -19.42 16.00
CA HIS A 384 52.93 -19.64 17.45
C HIS A 384 52.92 -21.12 17.85
N GLU A 385 52.97 -22.08 16.88
CA GLU A 385 53.06 -23.53 17.11
C GLU A 385 54.49 -24.09 17.02
N ASP A 386 55.51 -23.25 16.78
CA ASP A 386 56.94 -23.68 16.74
C ASP A 386 57.70 -23.30 18.02
#